data_cdce7a834a81164de710e96841164cf6
#
_entry.id   cdce7a834a81164de710e96841164cf6
#
_cell.length_a   1.000
_cell.length_b   1.000
_cell.length_c   1.000
_cell.angle_alpha   90.00
_cell.angle_beta   90.00
_cell.angle_gamma   90.00
#
_symmetry.space_group_name_H-M   'P 1'
#
loop_
_entity.id
_entity.type
_entity.pdbx_description
1 polymer ?
#
loop_
_entity_poly.entity_id
_entity_poly.type
_entity_poly.pdbx_seq_one_letter_code
_entity_poly.pdbx_strand_id
1 'polypeptide(L)'
;MATTTVVPDTAAKNGLAVTDIIKMDANRIYGQGTQVYPAKPGAVYKGDITILDTHVLQEIGKNSVILHEKSKLDYASEEFKKTAESLRRPDVAIYYQDDNKNPTDTAKVFPFSPAKDDLERVVAGLKKSAKELNMPNMDNVLDSLAGRSWERNQEIRKHIKDEKVAAKEAKAASLPSKPATPQQKAPKR
;
A
#
# COMPACT_ATOMS: atom_id res chain seq x y z
N MET A 1 40.42 28.89 1.26
CA MET A 1 39.11 29.19 0.66
C MET A 1 38.64 27.92 -0.07
N ALA A 2 37.73 27.17 0.51
CA ALA A 2 37.23 25.92 -0.06
C ALA A 2 35.91 26.23 -0.78
N THR A 3 35.91 26.12 -2.11
CA THR A 3 34.76 26.27 -2.97
C THR A 3 33.92 25.01 -2.88
N THR A 4 32.77 25.10 -2.17
CA THR A 4 31.74 24.06 -2.16
C THR A 4 31.08 24.04 -3.52
N THR A 5 31.40 23.06 -4.35
CA THR A 5 30.70 22.81 -5.62
C THR A 5 29.32 22.23 -5.29
N VAL A 6 28.29 23.09 -5.38
CA VAL A 6 26.91 22.66 -5.37
C VAL A 6 26.66 21.92 -6.69
N VAL A 7 26.54 20.60 -6.63
CA VAL A 7 26.06 19.81 -7.76
C VAL A 7 24.57 20.17 -7.96
N PRO A 8 24.15 20.68 -9.11
CA PRO A 8 22.75 20.95 -9.36
C PRO A 8 22.02 19.61 -9.39
N ASP A 9 21.09 19.45 -8.45
CA ASP A 9 20.11 18.38 -8.43
C ASP A 9 19.37 18.41 -9.77
N THR A 10 19.59 17.40 -10.59
CA THR A 10 18.98 17.30 -11.91
C THR A 10 17.49 17.11 -11.69
N ALA A 11 16.74 18.19 -11.68
CA ALA A 11 15.29 18.20 -11.59
C ALA A 11 14.72 17.21 -12.62
N ALA A 12 14.13 16.15 -12.13
CA ALA A 12 13.41 15.18 -12.95
C ALA A 12 12.34 15.94 -13.73
N LYS A 13 12.41 15.88 -15.05
CA LYS A 13 11.59 16.66 -15.97
C LYS A 13 10.08 16.42 -15.85
N ASN A 14 9.60 15.43 -15.08
CA ASN A 14 8.18 15.05 -15.00
C ASN A 14 7.79 14.47 -13.63
N GLY A 15 8.09 15.14 -12.52
CA GLY A 15 7.66 14.65 -11.21
C GLY A 15 7.58 15.73 -10.14
N LEU A 16 6.76 15.50 -9.12
CA LEU A 16 6.69 16.36 -7.94
C LEU A 16 8.07 16.45 -7.29
N ALA A 17 8.59 17.67 -7.10
CA ALA A 17 9.88 17.85 -6.44
C ALA A 17 9.80 17.42 -4.97
N VAL A 18 10.81 16.68 -4.50
CA VAL A 18 10.91 16.27 -3.10
C VAL A 18 11.27 17.50 -2.25
N THR A 19 10.25 18.08 -1.62
CA THR A 19 10.39 19.24 -0.72
C THR A 19 10.67 18.79 0.71
N ASP A 20 11.15 19.72 1.55
CA ASP A 20 11.36 19.40 2.98
C ASP A 20 10.06 19.07 3.70
N ILE A 21 8.93 19.62 3.30
CA ILE A 21 7.61 19.28 3.84
C ILE A 21 7.31 17.79 3.58
N ILE A 22 7.53 17.31 2.37
CA ILE A 22 7.33 15.89 2.00
C ILE A 22 8.26 14.98 2.81
N LYS A 23 9.52 15.37 3.01
CA LYS A 23 10.45 14.62 3.86
C LYS A 23 9.98 14.60 5.33
N MET A 24 9.45 15.70 5.84
CA MET A 24 8.86 15.74 7.19
C MET A 24 7.65 14.83 7.32
N ASP A 25 6.75 14.82 6.34
CA ASP A 25 5.60 13.90 6.31
C ASP A 25 6.05 12.44 6.25
N ALA A 26 7.02 12.11 5.41
CA ALA A 26 7.60 10.78 5.32
C ALA A 26 8.21 10.33 6.67
N ASN A 27 9.00 11.20 7.30
CA ASN A 27 9.59 10.91 8.61
C ASN A 27 8.53 10.71 9.70
N ARG A 28 7.45 11.49 9.68
CA ARG A 28 6.33 11.38 10.64
C ARG A 28 5.57 10.06 10.48
N ILE A 29 5.38 9.60 9.24
CA ILE A 29 4.53 8.46 8.91
C ILE A 29 5.30 7.13 8.99
N TYR A 30 6.53 7.11 8.45
CA TYR A 30 7.34 5.89 8.28
C TYR A 30 8.54 5.81 9.22
N GLY A 31 8.83 6.88 9.99
CA GLY A 31 9.91 6.94 10.94
C GLY A 31 11.06 7.85 10.51
N GLN A 32 11.86 8.28 11.49
CA GLN A 32 13.00 9.16 11.23
C GLN A 32 14.03 8.50 10.31
N GLY A 33 14.60 9.29 9.40
CA GLY A 33 15.58 8.83 8.42
C GLY A 33 14.98 8.21 7.18
N THR A 34 13.65 8.32 6.99
CA THR A 34 12.99 7.84 5.77
C THR A 34 13.47 8.58 4.54
N GLN A 35 13.98 7.83 3.57
CA GLN A 35 14.43 8.35 2.28
C GLN A 35 13.24 8.47 1.34
N VAL A 36 13.10 9.62 0.69
CA VAL A 36 12.03 9.89 -0.28
C VAL A 36 12.62 9.96 -1.67
N TYR A 37 12.10 9.14 -2.57
CA TYR A 37 12.54 9.10 -3.96
C TYR A 37 11.39 9.49 -4.89
N PRO A 38 11.64 10.25 -5.96
CA PRO A 38 10.63 10.51 -6.98
C PRO A 38 10.34 9.22 -7.77
N ALA A 39 9.10 9.09 -8.21
CA ALA A 39 8.72 8.00 -9.12
C ALA A 39 9.43 8.15 -10.47
N LYS A 40 9.80 7.02 -11.08
CA LYS A 40 10.48 6.97 -12.37
C LYS A 40 9.54 6.46 -13.46
N PRO A 41 9.59 7.00 -14.68
CA PRO A 41 8.88 6.42 -15.84
C PRO A 41 9.26 4.95 -16.06
N GLY A 42 8.32 4.16 -16.53
CA GLY A 42 8.52 2.72 -16.80
C GLY A 42 8.66 1.84 -15.57
N ALA A 43 8.61 2.40 -14.36
CA ALA A 43 8.76 1.64 -13.15
C ALA A 43 7.41 1.13 -12.61
N VAL A 44 7.48 0.02 -11.86
CA VAL A 44 6.36 -0.56 -11.11
C VAL A 44 6.72 -0.55 -9.64
N TYR A 45 5.87 0.06 -8.83
CA TYR A 45 6.03 0.12 -7.39
C TYR A 45 4.91 -0.67 -6.70
N LYS A 46 5.28 -1.57 -5.78
CA LYS A 46 4.36 -2.41 -5.02
C LYS A 46 4.58 -2.18 -3.54
N GLY A 47 3.51 -1.96 -2.79
CA GLY A 47 3.55 -1.73 -1.35
C GLY A 47 2.37 -0.94 -0.85
N ASP A 48 2.36 -0.67 0.44
CA ASP A 48 1.31 0.14 1.03
C ASP A 48 1.51 1.63 0.72
N ILE A 49 0.40 2.35 0.63
CA ILE A 49 0.41 3.78 0.38
C ILE A 49 -0.21 4.56 1.53
N THR A 50 0.29 5.77 1.74
CA THR A 50 -0.37 6.80 2.55
C THR A 50 -0.77 7.94 1.64
N ILE A 51 -2.07 8.21 1.59
CA ILE A 51 -2.66 9.27 0.75
C ILE A 51 -2.69 10.56 1.58
N LEU A 52 -2.05 11.60 1.07
CA LEU A 52 -2.06 12.93 1.63
C LEU A 52 -2.85 13.90 0.71
N ASP A 53 -2.90 15.16 1.04
CA ASP A 53 -3.73 16.11 0.30
C ASP A 53 -3.31 16.25 -1.16
N THR A 54 -2.02 16.46 -1.42
CA THR A 54 -1.46 16.73 -2.75
C THR A 54 -0.65 15.56 -3.32
N HIS A 55 -0.21 14.64 -2.48
CA HIS A 55 0.70 13.57 -2.88
C HIS A 55 0.39 12.25 -2.17
N VAL A 56 0.98 11.18 -2.68
CA VAL A 56 0.90 9.83 -2.12
C VAL A 56 2.32 9.35 -1.85
N LEU A 57 2.55 8.80 -0.67
CA LEU A 57 3.80 8.15 -0.31
C LEU A 57 3.59 6.64 -0.32
N GLN A 58 4.41 5.90 -1.05
CA GLN A 58 4.39 4.45 -1.13
C GLN A 58 5.62 3.84 -0.49
N GLU A 59 5.44 2.98 0.51
CA GLU A 59 6.55 2.24 1.11
C GLU A 59 7.02 1.14 0.16
N ILE A 60 8.33 1.14 -0.14
CA ILE A 60 8.97 0.14 -1.01
C ILE A 60 10.02 -0.68 -0.29
N GLY A 61 10.27 -0.37 0.97
CA GLY A 61 11.25 -1.06 1.81
C GLY A 61 11.50 -0.30 3.10
N LYS A 62 12.34 -0.87 3.95
CA LYS A 62 12.63 -0.27 5.25
C LYS A 62 13.18 1.15 5.08
N ASN A 63 12.48 2.13 5.63
CA ASN A 63 12.83 3.53 5.57
C ASN A 63 13.00 4.10 4.14
N SER A 64 12.25 3.57 3.18
CA SER A 64 12.32 4.03 1.78
C SER A 64 10.91 4.15 1.21
N VAL A 65 10.57 5.33 0.71
CA VAL A 65 9.27 5.62 0.11
C VAL A 65 9.41 6.27 -1.26
N ILE A 66 8.44 5.98 -2.12
CA ILE A 66 8.29 6.66 -3.41
C ILE A 66 7.23 7.75 -3.28
N LEU A 67 7.55 8.89 -3.82
CA LEU A 67 6.65 10.04 -3.95
C LEU A 67 5.89 9.94 -5.26
N HIS A 68 4.56 9.96 -5.18
CA HIS A 68 3.65 10.03 -6.33
C HIS A 68 2.82 11.30 -6.25
N GLU A 69 2.59 11.93 -7.39
CA GLU A 69 1.66 13.03 -7.52
C GLU A 69 0.22 12.50 -7.58
N LYS A 70 -0.62 12.88 -6.60
CA LYS A 70 -1.98 12.34 -6.45
C LYS A 70 -2.85 12.59 -7.69
N SER A 71 -2.70 13.74 -8.34
CA SER A 71 -3.44 14.11 -9.54
C SER A 71 -3.13 13.25 -10.77
N LYS A 72 -1.97 12.57 -10.77
CA LYS A 72 -1.51 11.72 -11.86
C LYS A 72 -1.82 10.23 -11.65
N LEU A 73 -2.49 9.88 -10.55
CA LEU A 73 -2.85 8.50 -10.25
C LEU A 73 -4.23 8.17 -10.81
N ASP A 74 -4.25 7.24 -11.77
CA ASP A 74 -5.45 6.67 -12.38
C ASP A 74 -5.77 5.31 -11.74
N TYR A 75 -6.83 5.27 -10.95
CA TYR A 75 -7.24 4.05 -10.24
C TYR A 75 -8.04 3.13 -11.15
N ALA A 76 -7.81 1.83 -11.05
CA ALA A 76 -8.46 0.80 -11.87
C ALA A 76 -10.00 0.85 -11.84
N SER A 77 -10.60 1.38 -10.77
CA SER A 77 -12.03 1.70 -10.68
C SER A 77 -12.29 2.75 -9.59
N GLU A 78 -13.41 3.47 -9.71
CA GLU A 78 -13.85 4.43 -8.69
C GLU A 78 -14.20 3.75 -7.34
N GLU A 79 -14.69 2.52 -7.37
CA GLU A 79 -14.93 1.72 -6.17
C GLU A 79 -13.63 1.41 -5.44
N PHE A 80 -12.60 1.01 -6.20
CA PHE A 80 -11.28 0.75 -5.63
C PHE A 80 -10.65 2.02 -5.06
N LYS A 81 -10.78 3.15 -5.75
CA LYS A 81 -10.30 4.45 -5.27
C LYS A 81 -10.92 4.81 -3.92
N LYS A 82 -12.26 4.74 -3.80
CA LYS A 82 -12.98 4.99 -2.54
C LYS A 82 -12.52 4.04 -1.43
N THR A 83 -12.32 2.77 -1.75
CA THR A 83 -11.82 1.78 -0.80
C THR A 83 -10.40 2.11 -0.35
N ALA A 84 -9.51 2.45 -1.27
CA ALA A 84 -8.13 2.83 -0.98
C ALA A 84 -8.06 4.10 -0.11
N GLU A 85 -8.89 5.11 -0.40
CA GLU A 85 -8.98 6.35 0.38
C GLU A 85 -9.57 6.13 1.79
N SER A 86 -10.41 5.13 1.97
CA SER A 86 -10.99 4.78 3.28
C SER A 86 -10.06 3.98 4.19
N LEU A 87 -9.06 3.32 3.63
CA LEU A 87 -8.08 2.54 4.37
C LEU A 87 -6.90 3.42 4.80
N ARG A 88 -6.35 3.14 5.98
CA ARG A 88 -5.21 3.91 6.49
C ARG A 88 -3.95 3.72 5.66
N ARG A 89 -3.70 2.49 5.19
CA ARG A 89 -2.50 2.09 4.41
C ARG A 89 -2.87 0.90 3.52
N PRO A 90 -3.54 1.15 2.38
CA PRO A 90 -3.86 0.08 1.45
C PRO A 90 -2.63 -0.36 0.66
N ASP A 91 -2.50 -1.67 0.44
CA ASP A 91 -1.50 -2.23 -0.49
C ASP A 91 -1.93 -2.02 -1.93
N VAL A 92 -1.09 -1.39 -2.72
CA VAL A 92 -1.34 -1.13 -4.15
C VAL A 92 -0.12 -1.42 -5.02
N ALA A 93 -0.36 -1.66 -6.30
CA ALA A 93 0.66 -1.65 -7.34
C ALA A 93 0.45 -0.43 -8.24
N ILE A 94 1.47 0.41 -8.39
CA ILE A 94 1.45 1.61 -9.22
C ILE A 94 2.39 1.40 -10.41
N TYR A 95 1.82 1.50 -11.62
CA TYR A 95 2.50 1.26 -12.88
C TYR A 95 2.69 2.57 -13.64
N TYR A 96 3.93 2.98 -13.85
CA TYR A 96 4.29 4.07 -14.75
C TYR A 96 4.58 3.50 -16.13
N GLN A 97 3.88 3.99 -17.15
CA GLN A 97 4.15 3.59 -18.53
C GLN A 97 5.46 4.20 -19.01
N ASP A 98 6.28 3.37 -19.66
CA ASP A 98 7.46 3.83 -20.38
C ASP A 98 7.08 4.05 -21.84
N ASP A 99 6.42 5.16 -22.11
CA ASP A 99 6.01 5.52 -23.45
C ASP A 99 7.03 6.50 -24.03
N ASN A 100 8.06 5.96 -24.69
CA ASN A 100 9.05 6.76 -25.42
C ASN A 100 8.41 7.61 -26.54
N LYS A 101 7.13 7.42 -26.83
CA LYS A 101 6.38 8.13 -27.88
C LYS A 101 5.36 9.14 -27.35
N ASN A 102 4.84 8.95 -26.16
CA ASN A 102 3.95 9.87 -25.46
C ASN A 102 4.00 9.55 -23.97
N PRO A 103 4.86 10.21 -23.18
CA PRO A 103 4.87 10.01 -21.76
C PRO A 103 3.52 10.50 -21.21
N THR A 104 2.59 9.57 -21.02
CA THR A 104 1.42 9.89 -20.22
C THR A 104 1.94 10.03 -18.81
N ASP A 105 1.90 11.27 -18.29
CA ASP A 105 2.27 11.60 -16.92
C ASP A 105 1.42 10.86 -15.87
N THR A 106 0.50 10.00 -16.31
CA THR A 106 -0.44 9.26 -15.45
C THR A 106 0.08 7.86 -15.16
N ALA A 107 -0.03 7.46 -13.89
CA ALA A 107 0.30 6.12 -13.43
C ALA A 107 -0.97 5.35 -13.08
N LYS A 108 -1.06 4.08 -13.52
CA LYS A 108 -2.21 3.22 -13.21
C LYS A 108 -2.04 2.55 -11.86
N VAL A 109 -3.09 2.62 -11.04
CA VAL A 109 -3.11 2.07 -9.67
C VAL A 109 -4.04 0.85 -9.63
N PHE A 110 -3.51 -0.29 -9.20
CA PHE A 110 -4.24 -1.54 -9.05
C PHE A 110 -4.19 -2.03 -7.60
N PRO A 111 -5.20 -2.78 -7.15
CA PRO A 111 -5.13 -3.47 -5.88
C PRO A 111 -3.95 -4.47 -5.90
N PHE A 112 -3.21 -4.53 -4.80
CA PHE A 112 -2.08 -5.43 -4.65
C PHE A 112 -2.24 -6.27 -3.38
N SER A 113 -1.78 -7.50 -3.43
CA SER A 113 -1.74 -8.39 -2.27
C SER A 113 -0.36 -9.02 -2.18
N PRO A 114 0.48 -8.62 -1.22
CA PRO A 114 1.82 -9.20 -1.04
C PRO A 114 1.79 -10.72 -0.94
N ALA A 115 0.83 -11.26 -0.19
CA ALA A 115 0.68 -12.72 -0.02
C ALA A 115 0.34 -13.45 -1.33
N LYS A 116 -0.41 -12.80 -2.24
CA LYS A 116 -0.71 -13.38 -3.56
C LYS A 116 0.51 -13.33 -4.47
N ASP A 117 1.22 -12.22 -4.47
CA ASP A 117 2.46 -12.05 -5.25
C ASP A 117 3.55 -13.05 -4.82
N ASP A 118 3.70 -13.29 -3.50
CA ASP A 118 4.61 -14.30 -2.97
C ASP A 118 4.22 -15.71 -3.39
N LEU A 119 2.92 -16.06 -3.33
CA LEU A 119 2.42 -17.35 -3.80
C LEU A 119 2.69 -17.54 -5.29
N GLU A 120 2.39 -16.55 -6.12
CA GLU A 120 2.63 -16.59 -7.56
C GLU A 120 4.13 -16.75 -7.89
N ARG A 121 5.00 -16.08 -7.14
CA ARG A 121 6.47 -16.21 -7.26
C ARG A 121 6.95 -17.62 -6.92
N VAL A 122 6.45 -18.22 -5.85
CA VAL A 122 6.77 -19.60 -5.46
C VAL A 122 6.30 -20.59 -6.53
N VAL A 123 5.06 -20.43 -7.02
CA VAL A 123 4.51 -21.28 -8.07
C VAL A 123 5.33 -21.18 -9.37
N ALA A 124 5.72 -19.96 -9.76
CA ALA A 124 6.57 -19.75 -10.93
C ALA A 124 7.94 -20.46 -10.78
N GLY A 125 8.55 -20.38 -9.60
CA GLY A 125 9.78 -21.09 -9.28
C GLY A 125 9.63 -22.62 -9.39
N LEU A 126 8.54 -23.17 -8.82
CA LEU A 126 8.25 -24.61 -8.90
C LEU A 126 8.00 -25.08 -10.33
N LYS A 127 7.27 -24.29 -11.15
CA LYS A 127 7.07 -24.59 -12.58
C LYS A 127 8.38 -24.63 -13.34
N LYS A 128 9.28 -23.68 -13.06
CA LYS A 128 10.61 -23.68 -13.67
C LYS A 128 11.37 -24.97 -13.33
N SER A 129 11.43 -25.34 -12.04
CA SER A 129 12.08 -26.57 -11.61
C SER A 129 11.42 -27.84 -12.20
N ALA A 130 10.09 -27.86 -12.29
CA ALA A 130 9.38 -28.98 -12.91
C ALA A 130 9.75 -29.17 -14.41
N LYS A 131 9.93 -28.05 -15.14
CA LYS A 131 10.40 -28.09 -16.53
C LYS A 131 11.84 -28.61 -16.64
N GLU A 132 12.72 -28.16 -15.77
CA GLU A 132 14.12 -28.63 -15.71
C GLU A 132 14.22 -30.14 -15.41
N LEU A 133 13.28 -30.68 -14.61
CA LEU A 133 13.18 -32.09 -14.27
C LEU A 133 12.35 -32.92 -15.26
N ASN A 134 11.92 -32.32 -16.40
CA ASN A 134 11.06 -32.97 -17.39
C ASN A 134 9.79 -33.61 -16.81
N MET A 135 9.12 -32.93 -15.88
CA MET A 135 7.86 -33.38 -15.26
C MET A 135 6.67 -32.81 -16.07
N PRO A 136 6.05 -33.60 -16.96
CA PRO A 136 4.93 -33.11 -17.77
C PRO A 136 3.70 -32.87 -16.90
N ASN A 137 2.87 -31.91 -17.31
CA ASN A 137 1.58 -31.55 -16.66
C ASN A 137 1.65 -30.94 -15.25
N MET A 138 2.85 -30.69 -14.70
CA MET A 138 2.97 -30.07 -13.39
C MET A 138 2.45 -28.62 -13.34
N ASP A 139 2.49 -27.91 -14.45
CA ASP A 139 2.01 -26.52 -14.52
C ASP A 139 0.54 -26.41 -14.06
N ASN A 140 -0.35 -27.26 -14.61
CA ASN A 140 -1.78 -27.29 -14.26
C ASN A 140 -2.02 -27.71 -12.81
N VAL A 141 -1.23 -28.68 -12.32
CA VAL A 141 -1.33 -29.15 -10.93
C VAL A 141 -0.93 -28.04 -9.97
N LEU A 142 0.18 -27.36 -10.23
CA LEU A 142 0.66 -26.27 -9.42
C LEU A 142 -0.33 -25.07 -9.39
N ASP A 143 -0.91 -24.72 -10.54
CA ASP A 143 -1.94 -23.67 -10.60
C ASP A 143 -3.19 -24.05 -9.80
N SER A 144 -3.65 -25.28 -9.93
CA SER A 144 -4.81 -25.77 -9.17
C SER A 144 -4.55 -25.79 -7.65
N LEU A 145 -3.36 -26.22 -7.23
CA LEU A 145 -2.97 -26.21 -5.82
C LEU A 145 -2.86 -24.77 -5.28
N ALA A 146 -2.26 -23.87 -6.05
CA ALA A 146 -2.14 -22.47 -5.68
C ALA A 146 -3.51 -21.80 -5.53
N GLY A 147 -4.42 -22.02 -6.48
CA GLY A 147 -5.80 -21.51 -6.42
C GLY A 147 -6.52 -21.97 -5.15
N ARG A 148 -6.54 -23.29 -4.89
CA ARG A 148 -7.17 -23.84 -3.68
C ARG A 148 -6.52 -23.36 -2.39
N SER A 149 -5.20 -23.23 -2.36
CA SER A 149 -4.49 -22.69 -1.19
C SER A 149 -4.85 -21.23 -0.94
N TRP A 150 -4.94 -20.43 -2.01
CA TRP A 150 -5.35 -19.03 -1.92
C TRP A 150 -6.77 -18.88 -1.40
N GLU A 151 -7.74 -19.60 -1.97
CA GLU A 151 -9.15 -19.58 -1.54
C GLU A 151 -9.28 -19.94 -0.07
N ARG A 152 -8.65 -21.05 0.35
CA ARG A 152 -8.66 -21.49 1.75
C ARG A 152 -8.06 -20.43 2.69
N ASN A 153 -6.98 -19.78 2.29
CA ASN A 153 -6.39 -18.71 3.08
C ASN A 153 -7.31 -17.49 3.19
N GLN A 154 -8.06 -17.16 2.13
CA GLN A 154 -9.05 -16.08 2.18
C GLN A 154 -10.20 -16.41 3.14
N GLU A 155 -10.71 -17.64 3.11
CA GLU A 155 -11.74 -18.12 4.04
C GLU A 155 -11.29 -18.04 5.50
N ILE A 156 -10.07 -18.51 5.79
CA ILE A 156 -9.48 -18.43 7.13
C ILE A 156 -9.35 -16.97 7.60
N ARG A 157 -8.85 -16.08 6.74
CA ARG A 157 -8.72 -14.65 7.05
C ARG A 157 -10.08 -13.99 7.32
N LYS A 158 -11.09 -14.36 6.54
CA LYS A 158 -12.47 -13.88 6.75
C LYS A 158 -12.99 -14.35 8.11
N HIS A 159 -12.85 -15.63 8.42
CA HIS A 159 -13.29 -16.20 9.69
C HIS A 159 -12.62 -15.51 10.89
N ILE A 160 -11.30 -15.34 10.86
CA ILE A 160 -10.54 -14.62 11.91
C ILE A 160 -11.04 -13.17 12.06
N LYS A 161 -11.36 -12.51 10.96
CA LYS A 161 -11.88 -11.13 10.99
C LYS A 161 -13.24 -11.09 11.65
N ASP A 162 -14.13 -11.99 11.27
CA ASP A 162 -15.49 -12.07 11.80
C ASP A 162 -15.48 -12.41 13.30
N GLU A 163 -14.61 -13.33 13.75
CA GLU A 163 -14.41 -13.64 15.17
C GLU A 163 -13.90 -12.40 15.95
N LYS A 164 -12.95 -11.64 15.39
CA LYS A 164 -12.44 -10.43 16.04
C LYS A 164 -13.52 -9.35 16.16
N VAL A 165 -14.38 -9.21 15.17
CA VAL A 165 -15.52 -8.27 15.21
C VAL A 165 -16.49 -8.71 16.30
N ALA A 166 -16.90 -9.96 16.31
CA ALA A 166 -17.81 -10.51 17.31
C ALA A 166 -17.25 -10.38 18.75
N ALA A 167 -15.96 -10.67 18.94
CA ALA A 167 -15.30 -10.49 20.24
C ALA A 167 -15.26 -9.02 20.69
N LYS A 168 -15.07 -8.09 19.75
CA LYS A 168 -15.08 -6.65 20.06
C LYS A 168 -16.49 -6.17 20.44
N GLU A 169 -17.52 -6.62 19.75
CA GLU A 169 -18.92 -6.30 20.05
C GLU A 169 -19.35 -6.86 21.40
N ALA A 170 -19.00 -8.13 21.68
CA ALA A 170 -19.27 -8.75 22.98
C ALA A 170 -18.59 -7.98 24.15
N LYS A 171 -17.34 -7.52 23.93
CA LYS A 171 -16.62 -6.71 24.91
C LYS A 171 -17.25 -5.32 25.09
N ALA A 172 -17.74 -4.71 24.03
CA ALA A 172 -18.44 -3.43 24.09
C ALA A 172 -19.78 -3.54 24.83
N ALA A 173 -20.51 -4.64 24.62
CA ALA A 173 -21.79 -4.92 25.30
C ALA A 173 -21.61 -5.25 26.81
N SER A 174 -20.44 -5.73 27.22
CA SER A 174 -20.14 -6.08 28.61
C SER A 174 -19.62 -4.91 29.46
N LEU A 175 -19.39 -3.73 28.89
CA LEU A 175 -18.97 -2.55 29.63
C LEU A 175 -20.17 -1.99 30.40
N PRO A 176 -20.11 -1.87 31.76
CA PRO A 176 -21.21 -1.29 32.54
C PRO A 176 -21.43 0.16 32.11
N SER A 177 -22.70 0.50 31.83
CA SER A 177 -23.11 1.87 31.55
C SER A 177 -22.68 2.76 32.73
N LYS A 178 -21.89 3.78 32.43
CA LYS A 178 -21.41 4.76 33.39
C LYS A 178 -22.62 5.33 34.16
N PRO A 179 -22.68 5.26 35.51
CA PRO A 179 -23.81 5.80 36.26
C PRO A 179 -23.94 7.29 35.97
N ALA A 180 -25.15 7.71 35.65
CA ALA A 180 -25.50 9.11 35.43
C ALA A 180 -25.14 9.92 36.67
N THR A 181 -24.30 10.92 36.51
CA THR A 181 -23.93 11.86 37.57
C THR A 181 -25.21 12.58 38.06
N PRO A 182 -25.53 12.57 39.38
CA PRO A 182 -26.70 13.29 39.85
C PRO A 182 -26.50 14.80 39.63
N GLN A 183 -27.43 15.42 38.90
CA GLN A 183 -27.49 16.87 38.76
C GLN A 183 -27.73 17.48 40.16
N GLN A 184 -26.71 18.15 40.70
CA GLN A 184 -26.87 19.02 41.90
C GLN A 184 -27.81 20.16 41.56
N LYS A 185 -28.99 20.15 42.19
CA LYS A 185 -29.91 21.29 42.19
C LYS A 185 -29.21 22.45 42.89
N ALA A 186 -29.06 23.58 42.20
CA ALA A 186 -28.59 24.82 42.74
C ALA A 186 -29.60 25.35 43.80
N PRO A 187 -29.14 25.89 44.95
CA PRO A 187 -30.03 26.50 45.92
C PRO A 187 -30.59 27.83 45.41
N LYS A 188 -31.91 27.99 45.47
CA LYS A 188 -32.58 29.27 45.25
C LYS A 188 -32.26 30.20 46.43
N ARG A 189 -31.73 31.37 46.13
CA ARG A 189 -31.83 32.57 46.95
C ARG A 189 -32.88 33.50 46.39
#